data_2c1b63a52cb872305387ee6309336341
#
_entry.id   2c1b63a52cb872305387ee6309336341
#
_cell.length_a   1.000
_cell.length_b   1.000
_cell.length_c   1.000
_cell.angle_alpha   90.00
_cell.angle_beta   90.00
_cell.angle_gamma   90.00
#
_symmetry.space_group_name_H-M   'P 1'
#
loop_
_entity.id
_entity.type
_entity.pdbx_description
1 polymer ?
#
loop_
_entity_poly.entity_id
_entity_poly.type
_entity_poly.pdbx_seq_one_letter_code
_entity_poly.pdbx_strand_id
1 'polypeptide(L)'
;ASAQRAGHPFSPLPAIGETRTIELYTSGSTGTPQRVSKPVVSLDREARLLAAHFGERLAGCHVVASVVLHHLYGLTFRVVLPMALGLPLHASLLNYAEQLSALPDDKRYLFISSPAFLKRLDASLTPPPVNLLVSAGGALPWQEVAAVQAWLNVWPDEIYGSTETGVMAWRYRQEESTRWQP
;
A
#
# COMPACT_ATOMS: atom_id res chain seq x y z
N ALA A 1 3.05 -12.01 33.01
CA ALA A 1 2.87 -10.62 33.43
C ALA A 1 3.00 -9.74 32.20
N SER A 2 1.88 -9.33 31.60
CA SER A 2 1.86 -8.40 30.47
C SER A 2 2.12 -6.99 31.00
N ALA A 3 3.28 -6.42 30.65
CA ALA A 3 3.55 -5.01 30.89
C ALA A 3 2.62 -4.20 29.96
N GLN A 4 1.56 -3.63 30.52
CA GLN A 4 0.81 -2.54 29.88
C GLN A 4 1.78 -1.39 29.68
N ARG A 5 2.15 -1.11 28.43
CA ARG A 5 2.82 0.14 28.07
C ARG A 5 1.81 1.25 28.33
N ALA A 6 2.07 2.06 29.34
CA ALA A 6 1.36 3.31 29.57
C ALA A 6 1.47 4.15 28.28
N GLY A 7 0.34 4.43 27.65
CA GLY A 7 0.30 5.29 26.47
C GLY A 7 0.77 6.69 26.86
N HIS A 8 1.91 7.12 26.34
CA HIS A 8 2.27 8.53 26.40
C HIS A 8 1.20 9.32 25.63
N PRO A 9 0.69 10.44 26.20
CA PRO A 9 -0.23 11.28 25.48
C PRO A 9 0.47 11.79 24.21
N PHE A 10 -0.15 11.54 23.06
CA PHE A 10 0.35 12.07 21.80
C PHE A 10 0.30 13.59 21.85
N SER A 11 1.48 14.22 21.84
CA SER A 11 1.53 15.65 21.54
C SER A 11 1.14 15.86 20.09
N PRO A 12 0.28 16.86 19.76
CA PRO A 12 -0.02 17.17 18.37
C PRO A 12 1.29 17.41 17.60
N LEU A 13 1.46 16.70 16.48
CA LEU A 13 2.60 16.97 15.61
C LEU A 13 2.49 18.40 15.07
N PRO A 14 3.59 19.14 14.95
CA PRO A 14 3.57 20.47 14.35
C PRO A 14 3.08 20.35 12.90
N ALA A 15 2.30 21.32 12.45
CA ALA A 15 1.84 21.38 11.06
C ALA A 15 3.06 21.40 10.12
N ILE A 16 3.06 20.52 9.13
CA ILE A 16 4.08 20.51 8.07
C ILE A 16 3.77 21.65 7.11
N GLY A 17 4.70 22.61 6.98
CA GLY A 17 4.53 23.73 6.07
C GLY A 17 4.40 23.28 4.61
N GLU A 18 3.54 23.93 3.85
CA GLU A 18 3.23 23.60 2.45
C GLU A 18 4.45 23.60 1.52
N THR A 19 5.51 24.34 1.88
CA THR A 19 6.77 24.44 1.12
C THR A 19 7.72 23.26 1.38
N ARG A 20 7.39 22.35 2.31
CA ARG A 20 8.24 21.20 2.62
C ARG A 20 8.21 20.17 1.50
N THR A 21 9.36 19.56 1.27
CA THR A 21 9.55 18.50 0.28
C THR A 21 10.13 17.26 0.94
N ILE A 22 9.78 16.09 0.39
CA ILE A 22 10.42 14.80 0.69
C ILE A 22 11.31 14.45 -0.48
N GLU A 23 12.54 14.04 -0.20
CA GLU A 23 13.47 13.57 -1.21
C GLU A 23 13.47 12.05 -1.28
N LEU A 24 13.29 11.53 -2.47
CA LEU A 24 13.33 10.12 -2.79
C LEU A 24 14.48 9.87 -3.76
N TYR A 25 15.07 8.69 -3.64
CA TYR A 25 16.15 8.27 -4.51
C TYR A 25 15.73 7.05 -5.31
N THR A 26 15.83 7.15 -6.63
CA THR A 26 15.54 6.02 -7.53
C THR A 26 16.85 5.40 -8.02
N SER A 27 16.84 4.10 -8.27
CA SER A 27 18.02 3.35 -8.73
C SER A 27 18.37 3.62 -10.20
N GLY A 28 18.06 4.74 -10.79
CA GLY A 28 18.33 5.17 -12.15
C GLY A 28 18.84 4.08 -13.13
N SER A 29 18.34 4.03 -14.34
CA SER A 29 18.77 3.09 -15.38
C SER A 29 20.27 3.18 -15.73
N THR A 30 20.92 4.26 -15.33
CA THR A 30 22.36 4.55 -15.52
C THR A 30 23.24 4.12 -14.34
N GLY A 31 22.64 3.49 -13.30
CA GLY A 31 23.38 3.08 -12.09
C GLY A 31 23.65 4.18 -11.08
N THR A 32 23.41 5.44 -11.42
CA THR A 32 23.53 6.56 -10.47
C THR A 32 22.15 6.88 -9.89
N PRO A 33 22.00 6.90 -8.54
CA PRO A 33 20.72 7.25 -7.93
C PRO A 33 20.27 8.65 -8.35
N GLN A 34 19.05 8.75 -8.85
CA GLN A 34 18.43 10.04 -9.17
C GLN A 34 17.59 10.52 -7.99
N ARG A 35 17.80 11.78 -7.62
CA ARG A 35 17.03 12.44 -6.57
C ARG A 35 15.75 13.02 -7.16
N VAL A 36 14.62 12.64 -6.58
CA VAL A 36 13.29 13.16 -6.90
C VAL A 36 12.73 13.87 -5.68
N SER A 37 12.46 15.17 -5.81
CA SER A 37 11.85 15.98 -4.75
C SER A 37 10.34 16.03 -4.92
N LYS A 38 9.61 15.64 -3.87
CA LYS A 38 8.13 15.64 -3.84
C LYS A 38 7.63 16.65 -2.81
N PRO A 39 6.88 17.68 -3.22
CA PRO A 39 6.20 18.56 -2.28
C PRO A 39 5.21 17.76 -1.41
N VAL A 40 5.22 18.02 -0.10
CA VAL A 40 4.29 17.34 0.83
C VAL A 40 2.84 17.59 0.45
N VAL A 41 2.52 18.80 -0.03
CA VAL A 41 1.18 19.14 -0.52
C VAL A 41 0.73 18.27 -1.70
N SER A 42 1.66 17.85 -2.57
CA SER A 42 1.34 16.94 -3.68
C SER A 42 1.02 15.53 -3.18
N LEU A 43 1.75 15.05 -2.17
CA LEU A 43 1.47 13.75 -1.54
C LEU A 43 0.12 13.75 -0.81
N ASP A 44 -0.19 14.82 -0.10
CA ASP A 44 -1.49 14.99 0.58
C ASP A 44 -2.65 15.01 -0.43
N ARG A 45 -2.47 15.74 -1.55
CA ARG A 45 -3.46 15.76 -2.63
C ARG A 45 -3.65 14.36 -3.25
N GLU A 46 -2.57 13.64 -3.52
CA GLU A 46 -2.63 12.28 -4.05
C GLU A 46 -3.37 11.34 -3.07
N ALA A 47 -3.05 11.43 -1.77
CA ALA A 47 -3.74 10.63 -0.76
C ALA A 47 -5.24 10.91 -0.72
N ARG A 48 -5.67 12.17 -0.86
CA ARG A 48 -7.10 12.53 -0.93
C ARG A 48 -7.79 11.97 -2.18
N LEU A 49 -7.12 11.98 -3.34
CA LEU A 49 -7.65 11.38 -4.57
C LEU A 49 -7.78 9.87 -4.43
N LEU A 50 -6.79 9.20 -3.87
CA LEU A 50 -6.83 7.77 -3.58
C LEU A 50 -7.91 7.42 -2.55
N ALA A 51 -8.08 8.25 -1.51
CA ALA A 51 -9.13 8.08 -0.52
C ALA A 51 -10.53 8.18 -1.17
N ALA A 52 -10.73 9.13 -2.07
CA ALA A 52 -11.97 9.26 -2.82
C ALA A 52 -12.20 8.09 -3.79
N HIS A 53 -11.13 7.62 -4.46
CA HIS A 53 -11.19 6.51 -5.41
C HIS A 53 -11.57 5.19 -4.73
N PHE A 54 -10.92 4.84 -3.62
CA PHE A 54 -11.19 3.59 -2.91
C PHE A 54 -12.44 3.67 -2.02
N GLY A 55 -12.83 4.88 -1.61
CA GLY A 55 -14.06 5.15 -0.89
C GLY A 55 -14.23 4.29 0.38
N GLU A 56 -15.43 3.74 0.54
CA GLU A 56 -15.79 2.92 1.71
C GLU A 56 -14.98 1.62 1.84
N ARG A 57 -14.31 1.16 0.78
CA ARG A 57 -13.43 -0.01 0.84
C ARG A 57 -12.27 0.17 1.81
N LEU A 58 -11.92 1.41 2.16
CA LEU A 58 -10.89 1.77 3.15
C LEU A 58 -11.43 1.83 4.59
N ALA A 59 -12.74 1.94 4.77
CA ALA A 59 -13.34 2.18 6.08
C ALA A 59 -13.01 1.06 7.09
N GLY A 60 -12.42 1.43 8.22
CA GLY A 60 -12.04 0.51 9.30
C GLY A 60 -10.91 -0.45 8.97
N CYS A 61 -10.22 -0.28 7.84
CA CYS A 61 -9.09 -1.12 7.48
C CYS A 61 -7.85 -0.82 8.32
N HIS A 62 -7.11 -1.86 8.67
CA HIS A 62 -5.74 -1.79 9.17
C HIS A 62 -4.80 -1.94 7.97
N VAL A 63 -3.86 -1.02 7.83
CA VAL A 63 -2.91 -1.07 6.72
C VAL A 63 -1.79 -2.05 7.03
N VAL A 64 -1.59 -3.02 6.15
CA VAL A 64 -0.50 -4.00 6.19
C VAL A 64 0.22 -3.99 4.86
N ALA A 65 1.51 -4.26 4.83
CA ALA A 65 2.25 -4.18 3.58
C ALA A 65 3.43 -5.13 3.46
N SER A 66 3.69 -5.56 2.23
CA SER A 66 4.90 -6.28 1.83
C SER A 66 5.90 -5.42 1.03
N VAL A 67 5.65 -4.10 0.95
CA VAL A 67 6.50 -3.14 0.24
C VAL A 67 7.17 -2.18 1.20
N VAL A 68 8.36 -1.72 0.86
CA VAL A 68 9.20 -0.86 1.71
C VAL A 68 8.76 0.60 1.67
N LEU A 69 9.05 1.36 2.73
CA LEU A 69 8.64 2.76 2.89
C LEU A 69 9.46 3.76 2.06
N HIS A 70 10.67 3.40 1.67
CA HIS A 70 11.60 4.32 1.00
C HIS A 70 11.36 4.47 -0.51
N HIS A 71 10.36 3.79 -1.06
CA HIS A 71 9.84 4.04 -2.40
C HIS A 71 8.54 4.82 -2.35
N LEU A 72 8.25 5.63 -3.37
CA LEU A 72 7.06 6.49 -3.39
C LEU A 72 5.77 5.68 -3.17
N TYR A 73 5.63 4.54 -3.81
CA TYR A 73 4.46 3.67 -3.64
C TYR A 73 4.25 3.28 -2.17
N GLY A 74 5.30 2.79 -1.50
CA GLY A 74 5.22 2.46 -0.09
C GLY A 74 5.00 3.68 0.80
N LEU A 75 5.63 4.81 0.50
CA LEU A 75 5.43 6.07 1.23
C LEU A 75 3.96 6.53 1.11
N THR A 76 3.42 6.58 -0.10
CA THR A 76 2.03 7.01 -0.34
C THR A 76 1.04 6.11 0.38
N PHE A 77 1.11 4.80 0.18
CA PHE A 77 0.08 3.87 0.65
C PHE A 77 0.26 3.39 2.09
N ARG A 78 1.47 3.41 2.64
CA ARG A 78 1.73 2.98 4.02
C ARG A 78 1.85 4.12 5.01
N VAL A 79 2.08 5.35 4.55
CA VAL A 79 2.28 6.49 5.45
C VAL A 79 1.25 7.57 5.15
N VAL A 80 1.30 8.17 3.95
CA VAL A 80 0.53 9.38 3.66
C VAL A 80 -0.97 9.11 3.66
N LEU A 81 -1.41 8.07 2.96
CA LEU A 81 -2.83 7.68 2.90
C LEU A 81 -3.39 7.27 4.27
N PRO A 82 -2.75 6.38 5.05
CA PRO A 82 -3.21 6.07 6.41
C PRO A 82 -3.25 7.28 7.33
N MET A 83 -2.26 8.17 7.28
CA MET A 83 -2.26 9.40 8.08
C MET A 83 -3.40 10.33 7.72
N ALA A 84 -3.68 10.49 6.42
CA ALA A 84 -4.78 11.34 5.95
C ALA A 84 -6.15 10.83 6.38
N LEU A 85 -6.31 9.51 6.57
CA LEU A 85 -7.58 8.85 6.92
C LEU A 85 -7.67 8.39 8.38
N GLY A 86 -6.60 8.53 9.16
CA GLY A 86 -6.55 8.02 10.53
C GLY A 86 -6.61 6.48 10.61
N LEU A 87 -6.11 5.76 9.58
CA LEU A 87 -6.13 4.30 9.58
C LEU A 87 -4.98 3.73 10.43
N PRO A 88 -5.25 2.68 11.22
CA PRO A 88 -4.20 1.96 11.93
C PRO A 88 -3.20 1.33 10.96
N LEU A 89 -1.92 1.40 11.28
CA LEU A 89 -0.83 0.86 10.49
C LEU A 89 -0.12 -0.28 11.23
N HIS A 90 0.05 -1.41 10.57
CA HIS A 90 0.97 -2.46 11.02
C HIS A 90 2.40 -2.06 10.70
N ALA A 91 3.21 -1.85 11.74
CA ALA A 91 4.56 -1.27 11.60
C ALA A 91 5.53 -2.20 10.85
N SER A 92 5.40 -3.52 11.04
CA SER A 92 6.32 -4.51 10.46
C SER A 92 6.04 -4.73 8.97
N LEU A 93 7.10 -4.95 8.21
CA LEU A 93 7.01 -5.40 6.83
C LEU A 93 6.65 -6.89 6.79
N LEU A 94 5.69 -7.25 5.95
CA LEU A 94 5.39 -8.66 5.67
C LEU A 94 6.36 -9.16 4.61
N ASN A 95 7.17 -10.13 4.94
CA ASN A 95 8.16 -10.73 4.04
C ASN A 95 7.72 -12.09 3.48
N TYR A 96 6.81 -12.76 4.19
CA TYR A 96 6.37 -14.12 3.90
C TYR A 96 4.85 -14.25 4.04
N ALA A 97 4.26 -15.21 3.31
CA ALA A 97 2.83 -15.49 3.32
C ALA A 97 2.33 -15.90 4.73
N GLU A 98 3.15 -16.58 5.51
CA GLU A 98 2.86 -16.99 6.88
C GLU A 98 2.62 -15.79 7.82
N GLN A 99 3.34 -14.69 7.61
CA GLN A 99 3.14 -13.47 8.39
C GLN A 99 1.82 -12.79 8.03
N LEU A 100 1.42 -12.87 6.75
CA LEU A 100 0.12 -12.38 6.30
C LEU A 100 -1.00 -13.24 6.89
N SER A 101 -0.87 -14.56 6.83
CA SER A 101 -1.83 -15.52 7.38
C SER A 101 -1.95 -15.46 8.91
N ALA A 102 -0.89 -15.04 9.61
CA ALA A 102 -0.90 -14.90 11.07
C ALA A 102 -1.56 -13.60 11.58
N LEU A 103 -2.06 -12.76 10.69
CA LEU A 103 -2.78 -11.55 11.09
C LEU A 103 -4.12 -11.91 11.76
N PRO A 104 -4.56 -11.15 12.78
CA PRO A 104 -5.85 -11.36 13.43
C PRO A 104 -7.03 -11.37 12.44
N ASP A 105 -7.98 -12.27 12.65
CA ASP A 105 -9.17 -12.44 11.80
C ASP A 105 -10.35 -11.54 12.20
N ASP A 106 -10.24 -10.85 13.35
CA ASP A 106 -11.22 -9.87 13.84
C ASP A 106 -11.10 -8.47 13.22
N LYS A 107 -10.17 -8.29 12.26
CA LYS A 107 -9.86 -7.01 11.60
C LYS A 107 -10.01 -7.11 10.10
N ARG A 108 -10.21 -5.95 9.47
CA ARG A 108 -10.23 -5.80 8.02
C ARG A 108 -8.91 -5.19 7.57
N TYR A 109 -8.37 -5.62 6.44
CA TYR A 109 -7.06 -5.17 6.00
C TYR A 109 -7.09 -4.47 4.65
N LEU A 110 -6.34 -3.36 4.58
CA LEU A 110 -5.81 -2.81 3.35
C LEU A 110 -4.41 -3.41 3.16
N PHE A 111 -4.26 -4.31 2.20
CA PHE A 111 -2.98 -4.95 1.92
C PHE A 111 -2.27 -4.29 0.74
N ILE A 112 -1.11 -3.69 1.02
CA ILE A 112 -0.25 -3.01 0.03
C ILE A 112 0.86 -3.97 -0.36
N SER A 113 0.86 -4.42 -1.61
CA SER A 113 1.72 -5.50 -2.07
C SER A 113 2.35 -5.24 -3.44
N SER A 114 3.07 -6.22 -3.93
CA SER A 114 3.68 -6.22 -5.25
C SER A 114 3.53 -7.60 -5.90
N PRO A 115 3.63 -7.69 -7.24
CA PRO A 115 3.61 -8.98 -7.93
C PRO A 115 4.65 -9.97 -7.41
N ALA A 116 5.81 -9.48 -6.97
CA ALA A 116 6.87 -10.34 -6.43
C ALA A 116 6.46 -11.06 -5.14
N PHE A 117 5.66 -10.43 -4.28
CA PHE A 117 5.12 -11.06 -3.09
C PHE A 117 3.92 -11.95 -3.45
N LEU A 118 2.98 -11.44 -4.25
CA LEU A 118 1.73 -12.12 -4.57
C LEU A 118 1.94 -13.46 -5.29
N LYS A 119 2.97 -13.58 -6.11
CA LYS A 119 3.36 -14.84 -6.76
C LYS A 119 3.89 -15.92 -5.80
N ARG A 120 4.15 -15.57 -4.54
CA ARG A 120 4.69 -16.47 -3.52
C ARG A 120 3.68 -16.76 -2.40
N LEU A 121 2.41 -16.46 -2.63
CA LEU A 121 1.36 -16.82 -1.69
C LEU A 121 1.23 -18.34 -1.60
N ASP A 122 0.98 -18.83 -0.40
CA ASP A 122 0.78 -20.24 -0.12
C ASP A 122 -0.71 -20.52 0.12
N ALA A 123 -1.34 -21.17 -0.84
CA ALA A 123 -2.77 -21.49 -0.78
C ALA A 123 -3.13 -22.51 0.31
N SER A 124 -2.15 -23.19 0.94
CA SER A 124 -2.39 -24.08 2.08
C SER A 124 -2.64 -23.32 3.39
N LEU A 125 -2.27 -22.05 3.43
CA LEU A 125 -2.47 -21.19 4.60
C LEU A 125 -3.89 -20.58 4.61
N THR A 126 -4.35 -20.19 5.80
CA THR A 126 -5.62 -19.49 5.94
C THR A 126 -5.44 -17.99 5.62
N PRO A 127 -6.21 -17.43 4.69
CA PRO A 127 -6.10 -16.00 4.37
C PRO A 127 -6.69 -15.11 5.47
N PRO A 128 -6.11 -13.93 5.73
CA PRO A 128 -6.71 -12.94 6.62
C PRO A 128 -7.86 -12.20 5.89
N PRO A 129 -8.74 -11.48 6.61
CA PRO A 129 -9.83 -10.72 6.00
C PRO A 129 -9.31 -9.46 5.28
N VAL A 130 -8.79 -9.61 4.07
CA VAL A 130 -8.39 -8.49 3.21
C VAL A 130 -9.63 -7.89 2.55
N ASN A 131 -9.82 -6.59 2.73
CA ASN A 131 -10.94 -5.84 2.13
C ASN A 131 -10.53 -5.11 0.85
N LEU A 132 -9.28 -4.72 0.76
CA LEU A 132 -8.70 -4.05 -0.38
C LEU A 132 -7.25 -4.51 -0.55
N LEU A 133 -6.92 -4.99 -1.74
CA LEU A 133 -5.56 -5.34 -2.15
C LEU A 133 -5.09 -4.36 -3.23
N VAL A 134 -4.02 -3.65 -2.97
CA VAL A 134 -3.36 -2.78 -3.94
C VAL A 134 -2.02 -3.39 -4.33
N SER A 135 -1.74 -3.47 -5.63
CA SER A 135 -0.50 -4.00 -6.20
C SER A 135 0.13 -3.01 -7.16
N ALA A 136 1.44 -2.81 -7.05
CA ALA A 136 2.21 -1.98 -7.96
C ALA A 136 3.67 -2.47 -8.09
N GLY A 137 4.44 -1.83 -8.97
CA GLY A 137 5.86 -2.12 -9.18
C GLY A 137 6.14 -3.23 -10.20
N GLY A 138 5.13 -3.69 -10.93
CA GLY A 138 5.26 -4.67 -12.00
C GLY A 138 3.92 -5.20 -12.47
N ALA A 139 3.91 -5.93 -13.57
CA ALA A 139 2.71 -6.58 -14.07
C ALA A 139 2.41 -7.86 -13.27
N LEU A 140 1.14 -8.05 -12.92
CA LEU A 140 0.64 -9.30 -12.33
C LEU A 140 -0.09 -10.09 -13.45
N PRO A 141 0.43 -11.24 -13.89
CA PRO A 141 -0.21 -12.07 -14.90
C PRO A 141 -1.62 -12.50 -14.47
N TRP A 142 -2.51 -12.73 -15.43
CA TRP A 142 -3.90 -13.10 -15.13
C TRP A 142 -4.03 -14.36 -14.27
N GLN A 143 -3.23 -15.37 -14.57
CA GLN A 143 -3.20 -16.60 -13.78
C GLN A 143 -2.89 -16.33 -12.29
N GLU A 144 -1.96 -15.42 -12.01
CA GLU A 144 -1.62 -15.02 -10.63
C GLU A 144 -2.74 -14.18 -9.99
N VAL A 145 -3.39 -13.32 -10.78
CA VAL A 145 -4.58 -12.57 -10.32
C VAL A 145 -5.67 -13.53 -9.88
N ALA A 146 -5.96 -14.55 -10.67
CA ALA A 146 -6.97 -15.56 -10.35
C ALA A 146 -6.61 -16.35 -9.08
N ALA A 147 -5.34 -16.74 -8.92
CA ALA A 147 -4.86 -17.43 -7.73
C ALA A 147 -4.97 -16.55 -6.47
N VAL A 148 -4.60 -15.28 -6.57
CA VAL A 148 -4.74 -14.30 -5.48
C VAL A 148 -6.19 -14.13 -5.09
N GLN A 149 -7.09 -13.97 -6.07
CA GLN A 149 -8.52 -13.83 -5.82
C GLN A 149 -9.11 -15.09 -5.17
N ALA A 150 -8.75 -16.26 -5.66
CA ALA A 150 -9.23 -17.53 -5.10
C ALA A 150 -8.82 -17.71 -3.63
N TRP A 151 -7.66 -17.20 -3.24
CA TRP A 151 -7.16 -17.32 -1.86
C TRP A 151 -7.67 -16.18 -0.96
N LEU A 152 -7.53 -14.91 -1.37
CA LEU A 152 -7.92 -13.75 -0.56
C LEU A 152 -9.40 -13.37 -0.66
N ASN A 153 -10.13 -13.92 -1.62
CA ASN A 153 -11.50 -13.54 -1.97
C ASN A 153 -11.65 -12.04 -2.29
N VAL A 154 -10.59 -11.44 -2.83
CA VAL A 154 -10.56 -10.04 -3.29
C VAL A 154 -9.79 -9.91 -4.59
N TRP A 155 -10.32 -9.13 -5.53
CA TRP A 155 -9.63 -8.80 -6.76
C TRP A 155 -8.60 -7.68 -6.52
N PRO A 156 -7.39 -7.79 -7.07
CA PRO A 156 -6.38 -6.73 -6.93
C PRO A 156 -6.79 -5.45 -7.66
N ASP A 157 -6.51 -4.31 -7.02
CA ASP A 157 -6.38 -3.02 -7.69
C ASP A 157 -4.91 -2.82 -8.05
N GLU A 158 -4.58 -2.75 -9.33
CA GLU A 158 -3.23 -2.44 -9.77
C GLU A 158 -3.07 -0.94 -10.00
N ILE A 159 -1.95 -0.42 -9.54
CA ILE A 159 -1.55 0.97 -9.68
C ILE A 159 -0.36 1.05 -10.64
N TYR A 160 -0.44 1.98 -11.59
CA TYR A 160 0.65 2.36 -12.47
C TYR A 160 1.10 3.78 -12.18
N GLY A 161 2.40 3.97 -12.05
CA GLY A 161 3.00 5.26 -11.75
C GLY A 161 4.52 5.16 -11.60
N SER A 162 5.14 6.29 -11.35
CA SER A 162 6.58 6.40 -11.10
C SER A 162 6.86 7.32 -9.92
N THR A 163 8.10 7.35 -9.46
CA THR A 163 8.52 8.27 -8.40
C THR A 163 8.34 9.73 -8.85
N GLU A 164 8.55 10.03 -10.12
CA GLU A 164 8.44 11.37 -10.69
C GLU A 164 6.98 11.84 -10.78
N THR A 165 6.10 10.97 -11.26
CA THR A 165 4.71 11.32 -11.57
C THR A 165 3.73 11.10 -10.42
N GLY A 166 3.99 10.14 -9.51
CA GLY A 166 2.99 9.60 -8.62
C GLY A 166 2.11 8.57 -9.33
N VAL A 167 0.89 8.38 -8.84
CA VAL A 167 -0.11 7.51 -9.47
C VAL A 167 -0.61 8.16 -10.75
N MET A 168 -0.52 7.45 -11.87
CA MET A 168 -0.97 7.91 -13.19
C MET A 168 -2.22 7.19 -13.66
N ALA A 169 -2.35 5.91 -13.30
CA ALA A 169 -3.46 5.10 -13.73
C ALA A 169 -3.68 3.92 -12.76
N TRP A 170 -4.88 3.41 -12.78
CA TRP A 170 -5.25 2.20 -12.03
C TRP A 170 -6.06 1.26 -12.91
N ARG A 171 -6.16 -0.01 -12.50
CA ARG A 171 -7.12 -0.96 -13.04
C ARG A 171 -7.57 -1.93 -11.96
N TYR A 172 -8.87 -2.20 -11.93
CA TYR A 172 -9.44 -3.25 -11.11
C TYR A 172 -9.44 -4.56 -11.89
N ARG A 173 -8.83 -5.60 -11.32
CA ARG A 173 -8.51 -6.85 -12.03
C ARG A 173 -9.62 -7.90 -11.93
N GLN A 174 -10.88 -7.49 -11.99
CA GLN A 174 -12.03 -8.40 -12.00
C GLN A 174 -12.15 -9.18 -13.35
N GLU A 175 -11.49 -8.72 -14.37
CA GLU A 175 -11.42 -9.35 -15.67
C GLU A 175 -10.01 -9.31 -16.26
N GLU A 176 -9.73 -10.16 -17.25
CA GLU A 176 -8.48 -10.12 -17.99
C GLU A 176 -8.46 -8.91 -18.95
N SER A 177 -8.32 -7.73 -18.39
CA SER A 177 -8.26 -6.49 -19.16
C SER A 177 -6.85 -5.91 -19.11
N THR A 178 -6.40 -5.41 -20.26
CA THR A 178 -5.15 -4.63 -20.39
C THR A 178 -5.39 -3.13 -20.23
N ARG A 179 -6.63 -2.70 -20.10
CA ARG A 179 -6.99 -1.27 -20.04
C ARG A 179 -6.66 -0.69 -18.66
N TRP A 180 -5.99 0.44 -18.69
CA TRP A 180 -5.77 1.29 -17.52
C TRP A 180 -6.72 2.49 -17.57
N GLN A 181 -7.17 2.90 -16.39
CA GLN A 181 -7.98 4.11 -16.19
C GLN A 181 -7.06 5.20 -15.64
N PRO A 182 -7.04 6.41 -16.25
CA PRO A 182 -6.23 7.52 -15.78
C PRO A 182 -6.79 8.17 -14.52
#